data_9d129af6b31f5dcca85a6ccc2e8f2077
#
_entry.id   9d129af6b31f5dcca85a6ccc2e8f2077
#
_cell.length_a   1.000
_cell.length_b   1.000
_cell.length_c   1.000
_cell.angle_alpha   90.00
_cell.angle_beta   90.00
_cell.angle_gamma   90.00
#
_symmetry.space_group_name_H-M   'P 1'
#
loop_
_entity.id
_entity.type
_entity.pdbx_description
1 polymer ?
#
loop_
_entity_poly.entity_id
_entity_poly.type
_entity_poly.pdbx_seq_one_letter_code
_entity_poly.pdbx_strand_id
1 'polypeptide(L)'
;MRKKLLFSVVFITVLCLFLSLIPGNIYAATKTQAVDFVTRLYTYVLERTADTAGLDSNVNQLLKNQVTGAQMTYNFVFSAEAAAKNKSNENYVDMLFRACFNREADSAGFNNWVNLLNKGYTRQYVLAGFVNTDEFKNLCAGYGVKPGKIDGGSIPQVTASQIPIIELHGVENSPSGRYEISAGAFDYMCGTLKNMGYETITLTDLYNHFAKGTKLPAKPVIITADDGYQSMYTTALPILKKYKYKMTVFLITSYVGDNEKTRRLNDFDSGVEGIPQRAMLTWPEIGQMRKYGVEFQSHSWSHSLMSNISLDSAKFELVQSKHDIEIHTGKPVIFIAWPHGASNNEVISLLPQAGYVGALNAIGGVQSLTSINFSRLNRVEIVSGIAPQSYAEVLRLQ
;
A
#
# COMPACT_ATOMS: atom_id res chain seq x y z
N MET A 1 30.39 43.13 78.87
CA MET A 1 31.59 43.24 78.04
C MET A 1 31.46 42.29 76.87
N ARG A 2 31.45 42.59 75.70
CA ARG A 2 31.43 42.11 74.33
C ARG A 2 30.19 42.59 73.58
N LYS A 3 30.39 43.61 72.79
CA LYS A 3 29.49 44.20 71.82
C LYS A 3 29.28 43.16 70.69
N LYS A 4 28.03 42.78 70.43
CA LYS A 4 27.65 42.02 69.18
C LYS A 4 27.26 43.05 68.12
N LEU A 5 28.01 43.06 67.06
CA LEU A 5 27.74 43.81 65.83
C LEU A 5 26.63 43.08 65.09
N LEU A 6 25.50 43.76 64.84
CA LEU A 6 24.44 43.25 63.91
C LEU A 6 24.81 43.67 62.50
N PHE A 7 25.09 42.73 61.67
CA PHE A 7 25.14 42.91 60.21
C PHE A 7 23.77 42.69 59.63
N SER A 8 23.14 43.76 59.18
CA SER A 8 21.91 43.62 58.32
C SER A 8 22.33 43.29 56.92
N VAL A 9 21.99 42.08 56.47
CA VAL A 9 22.12 41.71 55.08
C VAL A 9 20.77 42.02 54.40
N VAL A 10 20.79 43.02 53.53
CA VAL A 10 19.66 43.32 52.62
C VAL A 10 19.70 42.32 51.51
N PHE A 11 18.74 41.38 51.52
CA PHE A 11 18.49 40.45 50.38
C PHE A 11 17.68 41.18 49.30
N ILE A 12 18.34 41.60 48.23
CA ILE A 12 17.66 42.03 46.99
C ILE A 12 17.26 40.80 46.25
N THR A 13 15.99 40.43 46.39
CA THR A 13 15.38 39.39 45.54
C THR A 13 15.12 39.97 44.16
N VAL A 14 16.03 39.71 43.23
CA VAL A 14 15.76 39.91 41.81
C VAL A 14 14.81 38.82 41.39
N LEU A 15 13.53 39.13 41.27
CA LEU A 15 12.51 38.25 40.67
C LEU A 15 12.72 38.22 39.16
N CYS A 16 13.54 37.28 38.69
CA CYS A 16 13.59 36.94 37.27
C CYS A 16 12.26 36.29 36.90
N LEU A 17 11.34 37.09 36.37
CA LEU A 17 10.19 36.58 35.59
C LEU A 17 10.74 35.93 34.33
N PHE A 18 10.99 34.60 34.37
CA PHE A 18 11.05 33.80 33.17
C PHE A 18 9.62 33.74 32.60
N LEU A 19 9.27 34.72 31.77
CA LEU A 19 8.23 34.48 30.77
C LEU A 19 8.75 33.34 29.90
N SER A 20 8.27 32.13 30.13
CA SER A 20 8.31 31.06 29.15
C SER A 20 7.49 31.54 27.95
N LEU A 21 8.17 32.19 27.00
CA LEU A 21 7.67 32.34 25.64
C LEU A 21 7.52 30.91 25.07
N ILE A 22 6.33 30.35 25.24
CA ILE A 22 5.87 29.30 24.32
C ILE A 22 5.93 30.00 22.96
N PRO A 23 6.72 29.53 21.98
CA PRO A 23 6.63 30.07 20.64
C PRO A 23 5.28 29.56 20.07
N GLY A 24 4.22 30.30 20.34
CA GLY A 24 3.04 30.25 19.51
C GLY A 24 3.53 30.64 18.12
N ASN A 25 3.48 29.72 17.17
CA ASN A 25 3.74 29.99 15.76
C ASN A 25 2.78 31.12 15.34
N ILE A 26 3.19 32.38 15.44
CA ILE A 26 2.43 33.50 14.93
C ILE A 26 2.67 33.49 13.43
N TYR A 27 1.77 32.83 12.68
CA TYR A 27 1.75 32.89 11.23
C TYR A 27 1.28 34.27 10.80
N ALA A 28 2.23 35.18 10.60
CA ALA A 28 2.00 36.55 10.13
C ALA A 28 2.91 36.79 8.92
N ALA A 29 2.49 36.27 7.77
CA ALA A 29 3.20 36.45 6.51
C ALA A 29 3.33 37.96 6.18
N THR A 30 4.53 38.39 5.81
CA THR A 30 4.70 39.68 5.14
C THR A 30 4.09 39.58 3.73
N LYS A 31 3.78 40.72 3.10
CA LYS A 31 3.26 40.75 1.72
C LYS A 31 4.24 40.02 0.77
N THR A 32 5.54 40.21 0.91
CA THR A 32 6.57 39.54 0.09
C THR A 32 6.52 38.04 0.26
N GLN A 33 6.49 37.54 1.50
CA GLN A 33 6.41 36.11 1.76
C GLN A 33 5.14 35.47 1.20
N ALA A 34 4.00 36.14 1.32
CA ALA A 34 2.74 35.66 0.73
C ALA A 34 2.79 35.66 -0.81
N VAL A 35 3.41 36.69 -1.43
CA VAL A 35 3.67 36.75 -2.87
C VAL A 35 4.52 35.58 -3.31
N ASP A 36 5.61 35.30 -2.62
CA ASP A 36 6.51 34.19 -2.96
C ASP A 36 5.82 32.84 -2.82
N PHE A 37 5.02 32.63 -1.77
CA PHE A 37 4.24 31.41 -1.59
C PHE A 37 3.25 31.19 -2.75
N VAL A 38 2.49 32.21 -3.13
CA VAL A 38 1.49 32.11 -4.21
C VAL A 38 2.17 31.96 -5.57
N THR A 39 3.25 32.71 -5.83
CA THR A 39 4.01 32.62 -7.09
C THR A 39 4.52 31.21 -7.35
N ARG A 40 4.95 30.47 -6.31
CA ARG A 40 5.34 29.06 -6.44
C ARG A 40 4.19 28.19 -6.95
N LEU A 41 2.97 28.42 -6.50
CA LEU A 41 1.80 27.66 -6.97
C LEU A 41 1.49 27.97 -8.42
N TYR A 42 1.61 29.22 -8.86
CA TYR A 42 1.51 29.56 -10.28
C TYR A 42 2.59 28.85 -11.11
N THR A 43 3.84 28.84 -10.60
CA THR A 43 4.98 28.25 -11.31
C THR A 43 4.87 26.73 -11.42
N TYR A 44 4.64 26.04 -10.31
CA TYR A 44 4.72 24.58 -10.28
C TYR A 44 3.40 23.87 -10.59
N VAL A 45 2.26 24.47 -10.24
CA VAL A 45 0.95 23.86 -10.49
C VAL A 45 0.39 24.28 -11.83
N LEU A 46 0.39 25.61 -12.11
CA LEU A 46 -0.16 26.17 -13.33
C LEU A 46 0.86 26.37 -14.44
N GLU A 47 2.16 26.19 -14.16
CA GLU A 47 3.26 26.27 -15.13
C GLU A 47 3.25 27.57 -15.95
N ARG A 48 2.99 28.67 -15.27
CA ARG A 48 2.99 30.01 -15.86
C ARG A 48 3.32 31.08 -14.81
N THR A 49 3.60 32.28 -15.29
CA THR A 49 3.69 33.47 -14.44
C THR A 49 2.31 33.85 -13.92
N ALA A 50 2.26 34.40 -12.71
CA ALA A 50 1.02 34.92 -12.14
C ALA A 50 0.58 36.18 -12.88
N ASP A 51 -0.69 36.30 -13.17
CA ASP A 51 -1.30 37.58 -13.55
C ASP A 51 -1.51 38.45 -12.28
N THR A 52 -1.44 39.76 -12.43
CA THR A 52 -1.46 40.69 -11.30
C THR A 52 -2.75 40.56 -10.47
N ALA A 53 -3.91 40.44 -11.11
CA ALA A 53 -5.20 40.42 -10.43
C ALA A 53 -5.37 39.12 -9.62
N GLY A 54 -5.01 37.96 -10.20
CA GLY A 54 -5.03 36.66 -9.54
C GLY A 54 -4.03 36.58 -8.39
N LEU A 55 -2.82 37.11 -8.60
CA LEU A 55 -1.80 37.14 -7.55
C LEU A 55 -2.25 37.99 -6.35
N ASP A 56 -2.69 39.21 -6.59
CA ASP A 56 -3.16 40.12 -5.52
C ASP A 56 -4.36 39.53 -4.76
N SER A 57 -5.30 38.91 -5.45
CA SER A 57 -6.45 38.25 -4.81
C SER A 57 -6.01 37.11 -3.87
N ASN A 58 -5.16 36.19 -4.34
CA ASN A 58 -4.71 35.05 -3.55
C ASN A 58 -3.81 35.49 -2.37
N VAL A 59 -2.91 36.46 -2.59
CA VAL A 59 -2.07 37.05 -1.55
C VAL A 59 -2.93 37.69 -0.44
N ASN A 60 -3.94 38.47 -0.82
CA ASN A 60 -4.84 39.09 0.17
C ASN A 60 -5.62 38.05 1.00
N GLN A 61 -6.03 36.92 0.42
CA GLN A 61 -6.68 35.84 1.16
C GLN A 61 -5.74 35.24 2.23
N LEU A 62 -4.45 35.02 1.90
CA LEU A 62 -3.47 34.51 2.85
C LEU A 62 -3.20 35.52 3.98
N LEU A 63 -2.95 36.80 3.62
CA LEU A 63 -2.66 37.86 4.60
C LEU A 63 -3.81 38.11 5.57
N LYS A 64 -5.05 37.94 5.11
CA LYS A 64 -6.25 38.04 5.94
C LYS A 64 -6.61 36.74 6.67
N ASN A 65 -5.77 35.69 6.57
CA ASN A 65 -6.04 34.36 7.11
C ASN A 65 -7.41 33.78 6.68
N GLN A 66 -7.92 34.16 5.51
CA GLN A 66 -9.17 33.62 4.95
C GLN A 66 -8.99 32.19 4.43
N VAL A 67 -7.78 31.85 4.01
CA VAL A 67 -7.38 30.50 3.60
C VAL A 67 -6.05 30.14 4.23
N THR A 68 -5.83 28.84 4.40
CA THR A 68 -4.55 28.29 4.85
C THR A 68 -3.67 27.90 3.65
N GLY A 69 -2.38 27.64 3.90
CA GLY A 69 -1.47 27.16 2.85
C GLY A 69 -1.99 25.89 2.19
N ALA A 70 -2.50 24.93 2.98
CA ALA A 70 -3.08 23.68 2.45
C ALA A 70 -4.32 23.95 1.59
N GLN A 71 -5.22 24.83 2.05
CA GLN A 71 -6.42 25.17 1.28
C GLN A 71 -6.07 25.94 0.00
N MET A 72 -5.10 26.85 0.06
CA MET A 72 -4.61 27.57 -1.14
C MET A 72 -4.02 26.59 -2.14
N THR A 73 -3.15 25.67 -1.69
CA THR A 73 -2.58 24.64 -2.55
C THR A 73 -3.65 23.75 -3.18
N TYR A 74 -4.66 23.36 -2.40
CA TYR A 74 -5.82 22.61 -2.90
C TYR A 74 -6.56 23.39 -4.01
N ASN A 75 -6.85 24.66 -3.78
CA ASN A 75 -7.57 25.50 -4.76
C ASN A 75 -6.82 25.60 -6.09
N PHE A 76 -5.48 25.68 -6.05
CA PHE A 76 -4.66 25.68 -7.26
C PHE A 76 -4.65 24.33 -7.97
N VAL A 77 -4.39 23.24 -7.22
CA VAL A 77 -4.25 21.87 -7.77
C VAL A 77 -5.56 21.38 -8.39
N PHE A 78 -6.70 21.77 -7.83
CA PHE A 78 -8.03 21.38 -8.34
C PHE A 78 -8.76 22.52 -9.10
N SER A 79 -8.03 23.55 -9.52
CA SER A 79 -8.58 24.57 -10.41
C SER A 79 -8.92 24.01 -11.80
N ALA A 80 -9.85 24.64 -12.51
CA ALA A 80 -10.18 24.28 -13.90
C ALA A 80 -8.95 24.36 -14.80
N GLU A 81 -8.06 25.33 -14.57
CA GLU A 81 -6.81 25.50 -15.31
C GLU A 81 -5.83 24.34 -15.09
N ALA A 82 -5.63 23.91 -13.84
CA ALA A 82 -4.79 22.75 -13.55
C ALA A 82 -5.39 21.46 -14.12
N ALA A 83 -6.71 21.30 -14.04
CA ALA A 83 -7.39 20.13 -14.60
C ALA A 83 -7.24 20.03 -16.12
N ALA A 84 -7.26 21.15 -16.82
CA ALA A 84 -7.08 21.20 -18.28
C ALA A 84 -5.69 20.73 -18.75
N LYS A 85 -4.68 20.74 -17.86
CA LYS A 85 -3.33 20.25 -18.19
C LYS A 85 -3.24 18.72 -18.25
N ASN A 86 -4.24 18.01 -17.78
CA ASN A 86 -4.38 16.55 -17.84
C ASN A 86 -3.08 15.78 -17.51
N LYS A 87 -2.41 16.14 -16.42
CA LYS A 87 -1.13 15.53 -16.01
C LYS A 87 -1.26 14.02 -15.79
N SER A 88 -0.24 13.25 -16.21
CA SER A 88 -0.11 11.84 -15.80
C SER A 88 0.03 11.72 -14.27
N ASN A 89 -0.04 10.52 -13.71
CA ASN A 89 0.16 10.30 -12.27
C ASN A 89 1.59 10.67 -11.85
N GLU A 90 2.59 10.36 -12.68
CA GLU A 90 3.99 10.69 -12.46
C GLU A 90 4.20 12.21 -12.44
N ASN A 91 3.70 12.91 -13.46
CA ASN A 91 3.80 14.37 -13.54
C ASN A 91 3.01 15.07 -12.41
N TYR A 92 1.91 14.46 -11.95
CA TYR A 92 1.17 14.96 -10.82
C TYR A 92 1.96 14.85 -9.51
N VAL A 93 2.60 13.72 -9.26
CA VAL A 93 3.43 13.50 -8.05
C VAL A 93 4.66 14.40 -8.08
N ASP A 94 5.37 14.50 -9.21
CA ASP A 94 6.52 15.42 -9.35
C ASP A 94 6.13 16.88 -9.06
N MET A 95 5.02 17.33 -9.63
CA MET A 95 4.45 18.65 -9.34
C MET A 95 4.22 18.86 -7.84
N LEU A 96 3.69 17.84 -7.11
CA LEU A 96 3.43 17.97 -5.68
C LEU A 96 4.72 18.08 -4.85
N PHE A 97 5.77 17.33 -5.17
CA PHE A 97 7.07 17.46 -4.49
C PHE A 97 7.62 18.88 -4.63
N ARG A 98 7.57 19.45 -5.83
CA ARG A 98 8.02 20.83 -6.09
C ARG A 98 7.10 21.86 -5.41
N ALA A 99 5.78 21.71 -5.54
CA ALA A 99 4.82 22.67 -5.01
C ALA A 99 4.68 22.61 -3.48
N CYS A 100 4.74 21.43 -2.86
CA CYS A 100 4.51 21.26 -1.43
C CYS A 100 5.79 21.22 -0.60
N PHE A 101 6.92 20.78 -1.17
CA PHE A 101 8.17 20.57 -0.44
C PHE A 101 9.35 21.39 -0.98
N ASN A 102 9.17 22.07 -2.12
CA ASN A 102 10.21 22.87 -2.79
C ASN A 102 11.49 22.07 -3.07
N ARG A 103 11.34 20.81 -3.46
CA ARG A 103 12.44 19.91 -3.82
C ARG A 103 12.01 18.92 -4.89
N GLU A 104 13.00 18.27 -5.49
CA GLU A 104 12.77 17.09 -6.32
C GLU A 104 12.31 15.91 -5.48
N ALA A 105 11.60 14.99 -6.12
CA ALA A 105 11.18 13.76 -5.49
C ALA A 105 12.37 12.81 -5.28
N ASP A 106 12.46 12.20 -4.11
CA ASP A 106 13.29 11.01 -3.93
C ASP A 106 12.58 9.80 -4.56
N SER A 107 13.38 8.84 -5.05
CA SER A 107 12.83 7.70 -5.80
C SER A 107 11.83 6.86 -5.01
N ALA A 108 12.06 6.67 -3.70
CA ALA A 108 11.18 5.87 -2.86
C ALA A 108 9.82 6.56 -2.63
N GLY A 109 9.84 7.84 -2.26
CA GLY A 109 8.64 8.65 -2.07
C GLY A 109 7.85 8.81 -3.36
N PHE A 110 8.55 9.08 -4.48
CA PHE A 110 7.93 9.19 -5.79
C PHE A 110 7.18 7.92 -6.17
N ASN A 111 7.86 6.78 -6.14
CA ASN A 111 7.27 5.49 -6.50
C ASN A 111 6.09 5.12 -5.61
N ASN A 112 6.17 5.42 -4.31
CA ASN A 112 5.07 5.15 -3.38
C ASN A 112 3.81 5.95 -3.76
N TRP A 113 3.92 7.25 -4.00
CA TRP A 113 2.78 8.10 -4.34
C TRP A 113 2.20 7.79 -5.73
N VAL A 114 3.04 7.55 -6.74
CA VAL A 114 2.58 7.10 -8.07
C VAL A 114 1.84 5.77 -7.95
N ASN A 115 2.37 4.83 -7.18
CA ASN A 115 1.71 3.55 -6.92
C ASN A 115 0.31 3.72 -6.30
N LEU A 116 0.14 4.63 -5.33
CA LEU A 116 -1.17 4.89 -4.74
C LEU A 116 -2.16 5.40 -5.79
N LEU A 117 -1.76 6.34 -6.66
CA LEU A 117 -2.60 6.81 -7.75
C LEU A 117 -2.96 5.70 -8.75
N ASN A 118 -1.99 4.85 -9.10
CA ASN A 118 -2.20 3.71 -9.99
C ASN A 118 -3.11 2.64 -9.34
N LYS A 119 -3.12 2.54 -8.03
CA LYS A 119 -4.07 1.74 -7.25
C LYS A 119 -5.47 2.39 -7.11
N GLY A 120 -5.69 3.55 -7.75
CA GLY A 120 -6.98 4.25 -7.79
C GLY A 120 -7.26 5.15 -6.59
N TYR A 121 -6.28 5.43 -5.74
CA TYR A 121 -6.42 6.50 -4.76
C TYR A 121 -6.65 7.84 -5.46
N THR A 122 -7.48 8.69 -4.88
CA THR A 122 -7.79 9.98 -5.50
C THR A 122 -6.60 10.91 -5.45
N ARG A 123 -6.50 11.84 -6.41
CA ARG A 123 -5.51 12.92 -6.36
C ARG A 123 -5.65 13.78 -5.11
N GLN A 124 -6.88 13.93 -4.59
CA GLN A 124 -7.15 14.63 -3.35
C GLN A 124 -6.54 13.90 -2.15
N TYR A 125 -6.67 12.58 -2.08
CA TYR A 125 -6.03 11.76 -1.04
C TYR A 125 -4.51 11.94 -1.05
N VAL A 126 -3.90 11.85 -2.24
CA VAL A 126 -2.45 12.03 -2.38
C VAL A 126 -2.04 13.45 -1.99
N LEU A 127 -2.74 14.50 -2.45
CA LEU A 127 -2.47 15.87 -2.04
C LEU A 127 -2.56 16.06 -0.52
N ALA A 128 -3.56 15.46 0.13
CA ALA A 128 -3.69 15.52 1.60
C ALA A 128 -2.47 14.88 2.29
N GLY A 129 -1.96 13.79 1.74
CA GLY A 129 -0.73 13.14 2.20
C GLY A 129 0.51 14.05 2.11
N PHE A 130 0.54 15.03 1.21
CA PHE A 130 1.59 16.03 1.11
C PHE A 130 1.36 17.20 2.10
N VAL A 131 0.20 17.86 2.02
CA VAL A 131 -0.01 19.12 2.76
C VAL A 131 -0.30 18.93 4.25
N ASN A 132 -0.59 17.70 4.70
CA ASN A 132 -0.80 17.40 6.13
C ASN A 132 0.49 16.99 6.86
N THR A 133 1.65 16.95 6.17
CA THR A 133 2.95 16.57 6.73
C THR A 133 3.60 17.69 7.50
N ASP A 134 4.57 17.34 8.37
CA ASP A 134 5.43 18.33 9.03
C ASP A 134 6.36 19.02 8.03
N GLU A 135 6.75 18.37 6.91
CA GLU A 135 7.56 18.99 5.86
C GLU A 135 6.81 20.17 5.21
N PHE A 136 5.54 20.01 4.86
CA PHE A 136 4.71 21.11 4.35
C PHE A 136 4.47 22.20 5.41
N LYS A 137 4.28 21.81 6.66
CA LYS A 137 4.14 22.74 7.78
C LYS A 137 5.38 23.64 7.96
N ASN A 138 6.56 23.03 7.84
CA ASN A 138 7.83 23.75 7.90
C ASN A 138 8.00 24.69 6.69
N LEU A 139 7.62 24.25 5.51
CA LEU A 139 7.60 25.10 4.32
C LEU A 139 6.69 26.32 4.54
N CYS A 140 5.47 26.13 5.01
CA CYS A 140 4.54 27.21 5.29
C CYS A 140 5.08 28.17 6.34
N ALA A 141 5.73 27.64 7.39
CA ALA A 141 6.36 28.46 8.43
C ALA A 141 7.46 29.37 7.88
N GLY A 142 8.26 28.89 6.92
CA GLY A 142 9.27 29.68 6.21
C GLY A 142 8.68 30.88 5.45
N TYR A 143 7.43 30.76 4.99
CA TYR A 143 6.69 31.85 4.35
C TYR A 143 5.75 32.61 5.31
N GLY A 144 5.78 32.32 6.62
CA GLY A 144 4.87 32.92 7.58
C GLY A 144 3.39 32.60 7.34
N VAL A 145 3.08 31.62 6.51
CA VAL A 145 1.73 31.21 6.10
C VAL A 145 1.20 30.14 7.07
N LYS A 146 -0.05 30.30 7.51
CA LYS A 146 -0.72 29.26 8.33
C LYS A 146 -0.89 27.98 7.52
N PRO A 147 -0.30 26.82 7.95
CA PRO A 147 -0.29 25.60 7.13
C PRO A 147 -1.70 25.04 6.88
N GLY A 148 -2.52 24.88 7.92
CA GLY A 148 -3.82 24.22 7.84
C GLY A 148 -3.69 22.71 7.57
N LYS A 149 -4.83 22.11 7.25
CA LYS A 149 -4.98 20.73 6.78
C LYS A 149 -6.12 20.67 5.78
N ILE A 150 -6.13 19.66 4.92
CA ILE A 150 -7.28 19.32 4.08
C ILE A 150 -7.69 17.88 4.36
N ASP A 151 -8.97 17.60 4.12
CA ASP A 151 -9.48 16.23 4.07
C ASP A 151 -8.95 15.54 2.81
N GLY A 152 -8.49 14.31 2.93
CA GLY A 152 -8.06 13.47 1.81
C GLY A 152 -9.22 13.05 0.89
N GLY A 153 -10.44 13.40 1.24
CA GLY A 153 -11.63 12.92 0.56
C GLY A 153 -11.90 11.44 0.87
N SER A 154 -13.00 10.95 0.39
CA SER A 154 -13.33 9.54 0.52
C SER A 154 -12.47 8.72 -0.43
N ILE A 155 -11.78 7.71 0.09
CA ILE A 155 -11.21 6.65 -0.75
C ILE A 155 -12.39 5.97 -1.46
N PRO A 156 -12.28 5.65 -2.76
CA PRO A 156 -13.33 4.91 -3.45
C PRO A 156 -13.62 3.61 -2.68
N GLN A 157 -14.83 3.48 -2.18
CA GLN A 157 -15.25 2.31 -1.42
C GLN A 157 -15.48 1.11 -2.35
N VAL A 158 -15.25 -0.10 -1.85
CA VAL A 158 -15.64 -1.32 -2.57
C VAL A 158 -17.15 -1.32 -2.73
N THR A 159 -17.61 -1.45 -3.96
CA THR A 159 -19.03 -1.61 -4.29
C THR A 159 -19.35 -3.09 -4.52
N ALA A 160 -20.63 -3.43 -4.67
CA ALA A 160 -21.04 -4.78 -5.05
C ALA A 160 -20.43 -5.25 -6.39
N SER A 161 -19.85 -4.34 -7.18
CA SER A 161 -19.14 -4.61 -8.43
C SER A 161 -17.62 -4.79 -8.28
N GLN A 162 -17.11 -4.84 -7.06
CA GLN A 162 -15.66 -4.97 -6.78
C GLN A 162 -15.41 -5.99 -5.66
N ILE A 163 -14.22 -6.59 -5.68
CA ILE A 163 -13.74 -7.54 -4.66
C ILE A 163 -12.29 -7.24 -4.31
N PRO A 164 -11.93 -7.10 -3.02
CA PRO A 164 -10.52 -7.07 -2.61
C PRO A 164 -9.92 -8.48 -2.75
N ILE A 165 -8.83 -8.59 -3.50
CA ILE A 165 -7.96 -9.76 -3.54
C ILE A 165 -6.67 -9.34 -2.85
N ILE A 166 -6.45 -9.85 -1.64
CA ILE A 166 -5.34 -9.48 -0.77
C ILE A 166 -4.13 -10.31 -1.17
N GLU A 167 -2.97 -9.67 -1.31
CA GLU A 167 -1.69 -10.33 -1.54
C GLU A 167 -0.83 -10.25 -0.28
N LEU A 168 -0.39 -11.39 0.19
CA LEU A 168 0.55 -11.58 1.30
C LEU A 168 1.71 -12.45 0.81
N HIS A 169 2.79 -12.47 1.61
CA HIS A 169 3.88 -13.44 1.49
C HIS A 169 4.10 -14.13 2.85
N GLY A 170 4.93 -13.57 3.72
CA GLY A 170 5.18 -14.13 5.06
C GLY A 170 4.22 -13.60 6.14
N VAL A 171 3.68 -14.48 6.99
CA VAL A 171 2.99 -14.11 8.24
C VAL A 171 3.81 -14.64 9.41
N GLU A 172 4.65 -13.81 9.99
CA GLU A 172 5.69 -14.23 10.92
C GLU A 172 5.42 -13.79 12.37
N ASN A 173 5.87 -14.58 13.35
CA ASN A 173 5.82 -14.14 14.73
C ASN A 173 6.81 -13.00 15.01
N SER A 174 7.92 -12.97 14.28
CA SER A 174 8.95 -11.93 14.33
C SER A 174 9.32 -11.54 12.90
N PRO A 175 8.52 -10.69 12.24
CA PRO A 175 8.81 -10.26 10.89
C PRO A 175 10.07 -9.41 10.86
N SER A 176 10.93 -9.63 9.87
CA SER A 176 12.15 -8.86 9.63
C SER A 176 12.30 -8.49 8.15
N GLY A 177 11.45 -9.05 7.29
CA GLY A 177 11.46 -8.85 5.86
C GLY A 177 10.45 -7.82 5.36
N ARG A 178 10.75 -7.25 4.19
CA ARG A 178 9.88 -6.27 3.52
C ARG A 178 8.48 -6.83 3.23
N TYR A 179 8.37 -8.09 2.83
CA TYR A 179 7.13 -8.74 2.45
C TYR A 179 6.48 -9.54 3.59
N GLU A 180 6.94 -9.33 4.82
CA GLU A 180 6.41 -10.02 5.99
C GLU A 180 5.50 -9.12 6.81
N ILE A 181 4.41 -9.68 7.30
CA ILE A 181 3.57 -9.04 8.32
C ILE A 181 3.60 -9.86 9.61
N SER A 182 3.35 -9.20 10.74
CA SER A 182 3.29 -9.93 12.01
C SER A 182 2.02 -10.77 12.13
N ALA A 183 2.09 -11.84 12.93
CA ALA A 183 0.91 -12.62 13.33
C ALA A 183 -0.20 -11.73 13.90
N GLY A 184 0.18 -10.71 14.72
CA GLY A 184 -0.77 -9.73 15.27
C GLY A 184 -1.42 -8.86 14.22
N ALA A 185 -0.66 -8.43 13.20
CA ALA A 185 -1.19 -7.66 12.07
C ALA A 185 -2.17 -8.48 11.23
N PHE A 186 -1.85 -9.75 10.98
CA PHE A 186 -2.74 -10.67 10.28
C PHE A 186 -4.02 -10.97 11.06
N ASP A 187 -3.90 -11.19 12.38
CA ASP A 187 -5.05 -11.38 13.27
C ASP A 187 -5.97 -10.14 13.29
N TYR A 188 -5.36 -8.95 13.36
CA TYR A 188 -6.09 -7.68 13.27
C TYR A 188 -6.83 -7.53 11.93
N MET A 189 -6.19 -7.86 10.82
CA MET A 189 -6.80 -7.83 9.47
C MET A 189 -8.01 -8.77 9.40
N CYS A 190 -7.85 -10.02 9.83
CA CYS A 190 -8.94 -11.00 9.86
C CYS A 190 -10.09 -10.54 10.77
N GLY A 191 -9.76 -9.96 11.93
CA GLY A 191 -10.74 -9.37 12.85
C GLY A 191 -11.51 -8.21 12.24
N THR A 192 -10.83 -7.31 11.57
CA THR A 192 -11.44 -6.18 10.84
C THR A 192 -12.38 -6.66 9.74
N LEU A 193 -11.94 -7.58 8.90
CA LEU A 193 -12.78 -8.20 7.86
C LEU A 193 -14.05 -8.84 8.48
N LYS A 194 -13.88 -9.57 9.58
CA LYS A 194 -15.00 -10.24 10.26
C LYS A 194 -15.99 -9.26 10.84
N ASN A 195 -15.52 -8.23 11.53
CA ASN A 195 -16.36 -7.20 12.15
C ASN A 195 -17.15 -6.39 11.10
N MET A 196 -16.59 -6.23 9.90
CA MET A 196 -17.24 -5.56 8.79
C MET A 196 -18.14 -6.49 7.95
N GLY A 197 -18.26 -7.77 8.33
CA GLY A 197 -19.13 -8.74 7.68
C GLY A 197 -18.58 -9.33 6.37
N TYR A 198 -17.26 -9.25 6.14
CA TYR A 198 -16.64 -9.90 4.99
C TYR A 198 -16.52 -11.43 5.21
N GLU A 199 -16.73 -12.15 4.10
CA GLU A 199 -16.56 -13.59 4.03
C GLU A 199 -15.52 -13.97 3.00
N THR A 200 -14.57 -14.83 3.37
CA THR A 200 -13.55 -15.26 2.44
C THR A 200 -14.06 -16.29 1.45
N ILE A 201 -13.72 -16.09 0.20
CA ILE A 201 -13.89 -17.06 -0.90
C ILE A 201 -12.52 -17.42 -1.49
N THR A 202 -12.45 -18.49 -2.26
CA THR A 202 -11.26 -18.86 -3.03
C THR A 202 -11.32 -18.27 -4.44
N LEU A 203 -10.21 -18.33 -5.17
CA LEU A 203 -10.18 -17.94 -6.58
C LEU A 203 -11.05 -18.89 -7.44
N THR A 204 -11.08 -20.17 -7.09
CA THR A 204 -11.99 -21.13 -7.74
C THR A 204 -13.46 -20.78 -7.48
N ASP A 205 -13.82 -20.29 -6.28
CA ASP A 205 -15.18 -19.82 -5.99
C ASP A 205 -15.54 -18.62 -6.88
N LEU A 206 -14.60 -17.65 -7.01
CA LEU A 206 -14.79 -16.49 -7.91
C LEU A 206 -14.96 -16.92 -9.36
N TYR A 207 -14.11 -17.81 -9.88
CA TYR A 207 -14.25 -18.34 -11.24
C TYR A 207 -15.59 -19.05 -11.44
N ASN A 208 -16.01 -19.89 -10.50
CA ASN A 208 -17.29 -20.60 -10.59
C ASN A 208 -18.50 -19.66 -10.59
N HIS A 209 -18.39 -18.50 -9.91
CA HIS A 209 -19.43 -17.47 -10.02
C HIS A 209 -19.66 -17.04 -11.48
N PHE A 210 -18.59 -16.70 -12.19
CA PHE A 210 -18.68 -16.25 -13.57
C PHE A 210 -18.95 -17.40 -14.57
N ALA A 211 -18.34 -18.57 -14.35
CA ALA A 211 -18.45 -19.70 -15.25
C ALA A 211 -19.73 -20.54 -15.07
N LYS A 212 -20.29 -20.58 -13.85
CA LYS A 212 -21.39 -21.49 -13.48
C LYS A 212 -22.56 -20.80 -12.75
N GLY A 213 -22.46 -19.48 -12.51
CA GLY A 213 -23.51 -18.73 -11.81
C GLY A 213 -23.63 -19.06 -10.32
N THR A 214 -22.57 -19.58 -9.66
CA THR A 214 -22.59 -19.81 -8.20
C THR A 214 -22.70 -18.51 -7.44
N LYS A 215 -23.45 -18.50 -6.34
CA LYS A 215 -23.63 -17.27 -5.56
C LYS A 215 -22.37 -16.95 -4.77
N LEU A 216 -21.99 -15.67 -4.74
CA LEU A 216 -21.00 -15.12 -3.82
C LEU A 216 -21.69 -14.60 -2.55
N PRO A 217 -20.98 -14.53 -1.41
CA PRO A 217 -21.47 -13.82 -0.22
C PRO A 217 -21.67 -12.32 -0.53
N ALA A 218 -22.41 -11.62 0.34
CA ALA A 218 -22.71 -10.21 0.14
C ALA A 218 -21.46 -9.31 0.13
N LYS A 219 -20.47 -9.66 0.95
CA LYS A 219 -19.17 -8.96 1.03
C LYS A 219 -18.03 -9.98 0.87
N PRO A 220 -17.71 -10.38 -0.38
CA PRO A 220 -16.65 -11.34 -0.63
C PRO A 220 -15.28 -10.67 -0.51
N VAL A 221 -14.29 -11.43 -0.03
CA VAL A 221 -12.87 -11.09 -0.03
C VAL A 221 -12.05 -12.34 -0.34
N ILE A 222 -10.94 -12.18 -1.04
CA ILE A 222 -9.99 -13.26 -1.29
C ILE A 222 -8.69 -12.92 -0.56
N ILE A 223 -8.19 -13.85 0.24
CA ILE A 223 -6.86 -13.76 0.86
C ILE A 223 -5.94 -14.67 0.06
N THR A 224 -4.87 -14.12 -0.52
CA THR A 224 -3.83 -14.89 -1.21
C THR A 224 -2.49 -14.74 -0.49
N ALA A 225 -1.65 -15.77 -0.60
CA ALA A 225 -0.26 -15.70 -0.16
C ALA A 225 0.63 -16.37 -1.21
N ASP A 226 1.72 -15.69 -1.57
CA ASP A 226 2.68 -16.16 -2.56
C ASP A 226 3.82 -16.96 -1.91
N ASP A 227 4.66 -17.57 -2.74
CA ASP A 227 5.86 -18.35 -2.45
C ASP A 227 5.63 -19.70 -1.75
N GLY A 228 4.72 -19.78 -0.80
CA GLY A 228 4.50 -21.00 -0.01
C GLY A 228 5.42 -21.12 1.21
N TYR A 229 5.64 -20.02 1.95
CA TYR A 229 6.36 -20.05 3.22
C TYR A 229 5.70 -20.94 4.27
N GLN A 230 6.51 -21.61 5.09
CA GLN A 230 6.00 -22.45 6.19
C GLN A 230 5.12 -21.69 7.17
N SER A 231 5.35 -20.40 7.33
CA SER A 231 4.54 -19.56 8.22
C SER A 231 3.05 -19.52 7.86
N MET A 232 2.68 -19.87 6.62
CA MET A 232 1.28 -20.07 6.26
C MET A 232 0.65 -21.23 7.01
N TYR A 233 1.41 -22.28 7.30
CA TYR A 233 0.95 -23.42 8.11
C TYR A 233 1.06 -23.16 9.61
N THR A 234 2.21 -22.66 10.07
CA THR A 234 2.51 -22.53 11.51
C THR A 234 1.83 -21.34 12.16
N THR A 235 1.66 -20.24 11.43
CA THR A 235 1.19 -18.95 11.96
C THR A 235 -0.15 -18.52 11.37
N ALA A 236 -0.28 -18.49 10.04
CA ALA A 236 -1.51 -18.00 9.41
C ALA A 236 -2.69 -18.96 9.58
N LEU A 237 -2.50 -20.26 9.41
CA LEU A 237 -3.58 -21.25 9.51
C LEU A 237 -4.31 -21.26 10.85
N PRO A 238 -3.65 -21.18 12.04
CA PRO A 238 -4.36 -21.03 13.32
C PRO A 238 -5.25 -19.80 13.37
N ILE A 239 -4.80 -18.67 12.82
CA ILE A 239 -5.57 -17.42 12.76
C ILE A 239 -6.77 -17.58 11.82
N LEU A 240 -6.57 -18.14 10.62
CA LEU A 240 -7.67 -18.42 9.69
C LEU A 240 -8.75 -19.31 10.35
N LYS A 241 -8.34 -20.34 11.10
CA LYS A 241 -9.26 -21.22 11.84
C LYS A 241 -10.08 -20.45 12.89
N LYS A 242 -9.48 -19.50 13.60
CA LYS A 242 -10.15 -18.64 14.59
C LYS A 242 -11.33 -17.87 13.95
N TYR A 243 -11.14 -17.35 12.75
CA TYR A 243 -12.16 -16.57 12.03
C TYR A 243 -13.03 -17.39 11.08
N LYS A 244 -12.73 -18.68 10.90
CA LYS A 244 -13.34 -19.57 9.88
C LYS A 244 -13.14 -19.05 8.46
N TYR A 245 -11.95 -18.53 8.18
CA TYR A 245 -11.57 -17.96 6.90
C TYR A 245 -10.76 -18.94 6.06
N LYS A 246 -10.91 -18.84 4.74
CA LYS A 246 -10.14 -19.56 3.73
C LYS A 246 -9.05 -18.62 3.17
N MET A 247 -8.07 -19.21 2.50
CA MET A 247 -7.09 -18.50 1.69
C MET A 247 -6.69 -19.34 0.48
N THR A 248 -6.05 -18.72 -0.50
CA THR A 248 -5.36 -19.39 -1.61
C THR A 248 -3.85 -19.16 -1.43
N VAL A 249 -3.06 -20.23 -1.47
CA VAL A 249 -1.59 -20.16 -1.43
C VAL A 249 -1.03 -20.53 -2.79
N PHE A 250 -0.18 -19.68 -3.34
CA PHE A 250 0.53 -19.89 -4.58
C PHE A 250 1.90 -20.49 -4.29
N LEU A 251 2.16 -21.69 -4.82
CA LEU A 251 3.35 -22.47 -4.50
C LEU A 251 4.42 -22.39 -5.59
N ILE A 252 5.66 -22.15 -5.20
CA ILE A 252 6.85 -22.42 -5.99
C ILE A 252 7.19 -23.90 -5.80
N THR A 253 6.79 -24.76 -6.74
CA THR A 253 6.72 -26.20 -6.45
C THR A 253 8.08 -26.87 -6.31
N SER A 254 9.14 -26.37 -6.95
CA SER A 254 10.50 -26.90 -6.76
C SER A 254 11.06 -26.61 -5.34
N TYR A 255 10.39 -25.74 -4.58
CA TYR A 255 10.79 -25.40 -3.21
C TYR A 255 9.91 -26.08 -2.15
N VAL A 256 8.91 -26.86 -2.54
CA VAL A 256 8.13 -27.66 -1.59
C VAL A 256 8.86 -28.94 -1.22
N GLY A 257 9.12 -29.14 0.07
CA GLY A 257 9.77 -30.35 0.55
C GLY A 257 8.82 -31.55 0.66
N ASP A 258 9.33 -32.79 0.46
CA ASP A 258 8.53 -33.99 0.65
C ASP A 258 8.18 -34.24 2.12
N ASN A 259 9.03 -33.77 3.02
CA ASN A 259 8.88 -33.90 4.48
C ASN A 259 9.82 -32.90 5.19
N GLU A 260 9.83 -32.94 6.52
CA GLU A 260 10.67 -32.05 7.34
C GLU A 260 12.18 -32.16 7.04
N LYS A 261 12.66 -33.36 6.69
CA LYS A 261 14.10 -33.57 6.38
C LYS A 261 14.50 -32.99 5.01
N THR A 262 13.56 -32.85 4.11
CA THR A 262 13.77 -32.29 2.76
C THR A 262 13.20 -30.87 2.63
N ARG A 263 12.83 -30.25 3.76
CA ARG A 263 12.35 -28.87 3.78
C ARG A 263 13.37 -27.93 3.16
N ARG A 264 12.92 -27.10 2.24
CA ARG A 264 13.73 -26.09 1.57
C ARG A 264 13.63 -24.74 2.29
N LEU A 265 14.57 -23.88 1.97
CA LEU A 265 14.51 -22.45 2.31
C LEU A 265 14.23 -21.67 1.03
N ASN A 266 13.86 -20.38 1.16
CA ASN A 266 13.58 -19.50 0.02
C ASN A 266 14.88 -19.01 -0.66
N ASP A 267 15.73 -19.95 -1.07
CA ASP A 267 17.03 -19.62 -1.68
C ASP A 267 16.90 -18.90 -3.03
N PHE A 268 15.71 -18.89 -3.64
CA PHE A 268 15.42 -18.13 -4.87
C PHE A 268 15.55 -16.61 -4.68
N ASP A 269 15.43 -16.12 -3.44
CA ASP A 269 15.66 -14.73 -3.05
C ASP A 269 16.97 -14.53 -2.28
N SER A 270 17.88 -15.50 -2.33
CA SER A 270 19.14 -15.45 -1.58
C SER A 270 19.97 -14.22 -1.99
N GLY A 271 20.36 -13.41 -1.00
CA GLY A 271 21.14 -12.20 -1.20
C GLY A 271 20.33 -10.96 -1.63
N VAL A 272 19.01 -11.08 -1.75
CA VAL A 272 18.14 -9.91 -2.00
C VAL A 272 17.97 -9.14 -0.70
N GLU A 273 18.33 -7.86 -0.70
CA GLU A 273 18.24 -7.00 0.47
C GLU A 273 16.79 -6.89 0.97
N GLY A 274 16.60 -7.05 2.27
CA GLY A 274 15.29 -6.95 2.92
C GLY A 274 14.41 -8.19 2.79
N ILE A 275 14.92 -9.30 2.23
CA ILE A 275 14.26 -10.61 2.21
C ILE A 275 15.03 -11.59 3.07
N PRO A 276 14.55 -11.94 4.28
CA PRO A 276 15.22 -12.90 5.15
C PRO A 276 15.03 -14.33 4.64
N GLN A 277 15.97 -15.20 4.99
CA GLN A 277 15.85 -16.63 4.71
C GLN A 277 14.75 -17.24 5.60
N ARG A 278 13.81 -17.96 4.97
CA ARG A 278 12.64 -18.59 5.60
C ARG A 278 12.43 -20.02 5.11
N ALA A 279 11.85 -20.83 5.99
CA ALA A 279 11.45 -22.20 5.66
C ALA A 279 10.22 -22.21 4.74
N MET A 280 10.24 -23.14 3.78
CA MET A 280 9.13 -23.38 2.83
C MET A 280 8.20 -24.49 3.34
N LEU A 281 6.98 -24.53 2.83
CA LEU A 281 6.01 -25.61 3.11
C LEU A 281 6.54 -26.98 2.65
N THR A 282 6.01 -28.02 3.27
CA THR A 282 6.15 -29.41 2.82
C THR A 282 4.78 -29.95 2.34
N TRP A 283 4.81 -30.98 1.47
CA TRP A 283 3.58 -31.61 0.99
C TRP A 283 2.68 -32.13 2.12
N PRO A 284 3.18 -32.73 3.22
CA PRO A 284 2.35 -33.10 4.37
C PRO A 284 1.63 -31.91 5.03
N GLU A 285 2.29 -30.73 5.18
CA GLU A 285 1.68 -29.52 5.72
C GLU A 285 0.61 -28.98 4.79
N ILE A 286 0.88 -28.95 3.48
CA ILE A 286 -0.09 -28.61 2.43
C ILE A 286 -1.31 -29.51 2.53
N GLY A 287 -1.10 -30.82 2.70
CA GLY A 287 -2.20 -31.78 2.90
C GLY A 287 -3.08 -31.48 4.11
N GLN A 288 -2.50 -30.99 5.22
CA GLN A 288 -3.27 -30.58 6.39
C GLN A 288 -4.02 -29.25 6.18
N MET A 289 -3.36 -28.26 5.56
CA MET A 289 -3.99 -26.98 5.22
C MET A 289 -5.17 -27.19 4.26
N ARG A 290 -5.00 -28.07 3.25
CA ARG A 290 -6.05 -28.43 2.29
C ARG A 290 -7.27 -29.05 2.99
N LYS A 291 -7.07 -29.92 3.97
CA LYS A 291 -8.19 -30.51 4.75
C LYS A 291 -9.02 -29.46 5.49
N TYR A 292 -8.41 -28.35 5.87
CA TYR A 292 -9.12 -27.20 6.44
C TYR A 292 -9.88 -26.39 5.38
N GLY A 293 -9.47 -26.42 4.11
CA GLY A 293 -10.09 -25.68 3.02
C GLY A 293 -9.22 -24.59 2.39
N VAL A 294 -7.91 -24.59 2.67
CA VAL A 294 -6.95 -23.77 1.94
C VAL A 294 -6.84 -24.27 0.51
N GLU A 295 -6.93 -23.37 -0.44
CA GLU A 295 -6.71 -23.60 -1.86
C GLU A 295 -5.22 -23.47 -2.19
N PHE A 296 -4.70 -24.31 -3.08
CA PHE A 296 -3.32 -24.23 -3.57
C PHE A 296 -3.31 -24.05 -5.07
N GLN A 297 -2.56 -23.05 -5.53
CA GLN A 297 -2.42 -22.65 -6.92
C GLN A 297 -0.93 -22.45 -7.26
N SER A 298 -0.59 -22.20 -8.52
CA SER A 298 0.79 -22.12 -8.99
C SER A 298 1.43 -20.75 -8.78
N HIS A 299 2.69 -20.73 -8.31
CA HIS A 299 3.60 -19.59 -8.40
C HIS A 299 4.82 -19.91 -9.28
N SER A 300 4.61 -20.63 -10.38
CA SER A 300 5.58 -21.28 -11.24
C SER A 300 6.31 -22.46 -10.58
N TRP A 301 7.20 -23.11 -11.32
CA TRP A 301 8.00 -24.20 -10.80
C TRP A 301 9.21 -23.70 -10.00
N SER A 302 9.94 -22.71 -10.53
CA SER A 302 11.23 -22.26 -9.96
C SER A 302 11.30 -20.78 -9.57
N HIS A 303 10.15 -20.03 -9.60
CA HIS A 303 10.11 -18.59 -9.37
C HIS A 303 10.79 -17.76 -10.47
N SER A 304 10.87 -18.30 -11.68
CA SER A 304 11.48 -17.60 -12.81
C SER A 304 10.70 -16.36 -13.23
N LEU A 305 11.41 -15.30 -13.63
CA LEU A 305 10.81 -14.11 -14.27
C LEU A 305 10.20 -14.51 -15.63
N MET A 306 8.92 -14.83 -15.65
CA MET A 306 8.24 -15.45 -16.79
C MET A 306 8.34 -14.64 -18.08
N SER A 307 8.43 -13.31 -18.00
CA SER A 307 8.62 -12.44 -19.16
C SER A 307 10.04 -12.45 -19.75
N ASN A 308 11.01 -13.04 -19.05
CA ASN A 308 12.44 -12.97 -19.39
C ASN A 308 13.04 -14.31 -19.82
N ILE A 309 12.24 -15.37 -19.87
CA ILE A 309 12.64 -16.72 -20.30
C ILE A 309 12.00 -17.06 -21.63
N SER A 310 12.52 -18.11 -22.30
CA SER A 310 11.92 -18.60 -23.55
C SER A 310 10.50 -19.11 -23.33
N LEU A 311 9.65 -19.08 -24.37
CA LEU A 311 8.28 -19.61 -24.28
C LEU A 311 8.24 -21.10 -23.92
N ASP A 312 9.21 -21.90 -24.36
CA ASP A 312 9.31 -23.31 -23.99
C ASP A 312 9.62 -23.45 -22.50
N SER A 313 10.55 -22.64 -21.97
CA SER A 313 10.82 -22.60 -20.53
C SER A 313 9.61 -22.12 -19.74
N ALA A 314 8.93 -21.06 -20.19
CA ALA A 314 7.73 -20.57 -19.56
C ALA A 314 6.60 -21.62 -19.55
N LYS A 315 6.44 -22.36 -20.64
CA LYS A 315 5.50 -23.48 -20.72
C LYS A 315 5.86 -24.61 -19.75
N PHE A 316 7.15 -24.94 -19.62
CA PHE A 316 7.62 -25.90 -18.61
C PHE A 316 7.26 -25.45 -17.19
N GLU A 317 7.58 -24.20 -16.82
CA GLU A 317 7.25 -23.62 -15.52
C GLU A 317 5.76 -23.75 -15.18
N LEU A 318 4.89 -23.45 -16.15
CA LEU A 318 3.44 -23.56 -16.01
C LEU A 318 2.97 -25.00 -15.83
N VAL A 319 3.39 -25.89 -16.74
CA VAL A 319 2.91 -27.29 -16.79
C VAL A 319 3.43 -28.08 -15.60
N GLN A 320 4.73 -27.92 -15.26
CA GLN A 320 5.34 -28.68 -14.18
C GLN A 320 4.78 -28.29 -12.82
N SER A 321 4.66 -26.99 -12.53
CA SER A 321 4.09 -26.54 -11.25
C SER A 321 2.64 -26.96 -11.05
N LYS A 322 1.83 -26.91 -12.12
CA LYS A 322 0.46 -27.40 -12.10
C LYS A 322 0.42 -28.90 -11.79
N HIS A 323 1.24 -29.69 -12.49
CA HIS A 323 1.32 -31.14 -12.31
C HIS A 323 1.69 -31.49 -10.86
N ASP A 324 2.73 -30.88 -10.31
CA ASP A 324 3.20 -31.13 -8.94
C ASP A 324 2.12 -30.88 -7.90
N ILE A 325 1.40 -29.75 -8.01
CA ILE A 325 0.32 -29.42 -7.07
C ILE A 325 -0.86 -30.41 -7.24
N GLU A 326 -1.25 -30.74 -8.46
CA GLU A 326 -2.41 -31.61 -8.73
C GLU A 326 -2.20 -33.04 -8.23
N ILE A 327 -1.01 -33.62 -8.41
CA ILE A 327 -0.73 -34.96 -7.93
C ILE A 327 -0.69 -35.07 -6.40
N HIS A 328 -0.22 -34.02 -5.69
CA HIS A 328 -0.14 -34.02 -4.23
C HIS A 328 -1.43 -33.58 -3.54
N THR A 329 -2.22 -32.73 -4.18
CA THR A 329 -3.46 -32.21 -3.58
C THR A 329 -4.71 -32.92 -4.07
N GLY A 330 -4.69 -33.54 -5.25
CA GLY A 330 -5.87 -34.13 -5.91
C GLY A 330 -6.90 -33.05 -6.29
N LYS A 331 -6.47 -31.79 -6.49
CA LYS A 331 -7.33 -30.65 -6.85
C LYS A 331 -6.81 -29.94 -8.07
N PRO A 332 -7.70 -29.45 -8.96
CA PRO A 332 -7.27 -28.72 -10.16
C PRO A 332 -6.55 -27.43 -9.80
N VAL A 333 -5.47 -27.16 -10.52
CA VAL A 333 -4.76 -25.88 -10.52
C VAL A 333 -5.19 -25.11 -11.77
N ILE A 334 -5.86 -23.99 -11.56
CA ILE A 334 -6.44 -23.20 -12.65
C ILE A 334 -5.99 -21.73 -12.63
N PHE A 335 -5.21 -21.34 -11.63
CA PHE A 335 -4.64 -19.99 -11.53
C PHE A 335 -3.13 -20.04 -11.32
N ILE A 336 -2.46 -18.99 -11.81
CA ILE A 336 -1.07 -18.69 -11.48
C ILE A 336 -0.96 -17.25 -10.95
N ALA A 337 -0.20 -17.02 -9.90
CA ALA A 337 0.36 -15.71 -9.62
C ALA A 337 1.72 -15.61 -10.32
N TRP A 338 1.94 -14.53 -11.06
CA TRP A 338 3.21 -14.34 -11.77
C TRP A 338 4.32 -13.98 -10.79
N PRO A 339 5.45 -14.72 -10.76
CA PRO A 339 6.60 -14.31 -9.97
C PRO A 339 6.98 -12.86 -10.27
N HIS A 340 7.14 -12.05 -9.22
CA HIS A 340 7.40 -10.60 -9.30
C HIS A 340 6.38 -9.80 -10.15
N GLY A 341 5.22 -10.35 -10.46
CA GLY A 341 4.27 -9.78 -11.41
C GLY A 341 4.75 -9.78 -12.88
N ALA A 342 5.86 -10.48 -13.16
CA ALA A 342 6.55 -10.43 -14.44
C ALA A 342 5.85 -11.29 -15.51
N SER A 343 5.03 -10.66 -16.35
CA SER A 343 4.38 -11.30 -17.48
C SER A 343 4.33 -10.39 -18.71
N ASN A 344 4.22 -11.00 -19.88
CA ASN A 344 3.97 -10.32 -21.15
C ASN A 344 2.83 -11.02 -21.91
N ASN A 345 2.40 -10.47 -23.03
CA ASN A 345 1.28 -11.03 -23.80
C ASN A 345 1.57 -12.43 -24.35
N GLU A 346 2.81 -12.73 -24.68
CA GLU A 346 3.23 -14.02 -25.22
C GLU A 346 3.10 -15.11 -24.16
N VAL A 347 3.61 -14.88 -22.95
CA VAL A 347 3.49 -15.81 -21.83
C VAL A 347 2.04 -15.98 -21.39
N ILE A 348 1.25 -14.90 -21.35
CA ILE A 348 -0.18 -14.98 -21.05
C ILE A 348 -0.94 -15.85 -22.07
N SER A 349 -0.53 -15.85 -23.34
CA SER A 349 -1.15 -16.68 -24.36
C SER A 349 -0.94 -18.19 -24.15
N LEU A 350 0.01 -18.59 -23.31
CA LEU A 350 0.25 -20.00 -22.94
C LEU A 350 -0.75 -20.51 -21.88
N LEU A 351 -1.42 -19.64 -21.14
CA LEU A 351 -2.33 -20.04 -20.05
C LEU A 351 -3.37 -21.09 -20.47
N PRO A 352 -4.16 -20.89 -21.54
CA PRO A 352 -5.15 -21.89 -21.95
C PRO A 352 -4.50 -23.21 -22.39
N GLN A 353 -3.34 -23.17 -23.03
CA GLN A 353 -2.59 -24.34 -23.49
C GLN A 353 -2.05 -25.18 -22.33
N ALA A 354 -1.68 -24.51 -21.22
CA ALA A 354 -1.22 -25.15 -19.98
C ALA A 354 -2.39 -25.50 -19.03
N GLY A 355 -3.65 -25.24 -19.43
CA GLY A 355 -4.85 -25.57 -18.65
C GLY A 355 -5.13 -24.62 -17.49
N TYR A 356 -4.66 -23.37 -17.56
CA TYR A 356 -5.01 -22.30 -16.63
C TYR A 356 -6.19 -21.48 -17.17
N VAL A 357 -7.06 -21.03 -16.28
CA VAL A 357 -8.17 -20.11 -16.62
C VAL A 357 -7.82 -18.65 -16.30
N GLY A 358 -6.80 -18.43 -15.47
CA GLY A 358 -6.43 -17.08 -15.10
C GLY A 358 -5.07 -16.93 -14.45
N ALA A 359 -4.68 -15.66 -14.28
CA ALA A 359 -3.44 -15.27 -13.68
C ALA A 359 -3.61 -13.99 -12.87
N LEU A 360 -2.78 -13.83 -11.85
CA LEU A 360 -2.79 -12.68 -10.95
C LEU A 360 -1.52 -11.84 -11.14
N ASN A 361 -1.72 -10.52 -11.20
CA ASN A 361 -0.64 -9.55 -11.12
C ASN A 361 -0.28 -9.29 -9.65
N ALA A 362 0.95 -8.82 -9.40
CA ALA A 362 1.36 -8.39 -8.06
C ALA A 362 0.71 -7.05 -7.64
N ILE A 363 0.24 -6.23 -8.59
CA ILE A 363 -0.24 -4.88 -8.33
C ILE A 363 -1.49 -4.60 -9.18
N GLY A 364 -2.36 -3.72 -8.68
CA GLY A 364 -3.52 -3.28 -9.48
C GLY A 364 -4.68 -2.74 -8.64
N GLY A 365 -4.62 -2.92 -7.32
CA GLY A 365 -5.68 -2.50 -6.40
C GLY A 365 -6.87 -3.45 -6.40
N VAL A 366 -8.03 -2.96 -5.95
CA VAL A 366 -9.24 -3.78 -5.81
C VAL A 366 -9.75 -4.22 -7.17
N GLN A 367 -10.08 -5.51 -7.31
CA GLN A 367 -10.54 -6.11 -8.56
C GLN A 367 -11.97 -5.70 -8.90
N SER A 368 -12.20 -5.20 -10.12
CA SER A 368 -13.54 -4.98 -10.65
C SER A 368 -14.21 -6.29 -11.03
N LEU A 369 -15.46 -6.48 -10.64
CA LEU A 369 -16.29 -7.62 -11.04
C LEU A 369 -17.10 -7.34 -12.33
N THR A 370 -17.29 -6.07 -12.69
CA THR A 370 -18.04 -5.68 -13.89
C THR A 370 -17.23 -5.76 -15.17
N SER A 371 -15.89 -5.74 -15.06
CA SER A 371 -14.96 -5.83 -16.18
C SER A 371 -13.80 -6.79 -15.85
N ILE A 372 -14.15 -7.98 -15.36
CA ILE A 372 -13.16 -8.94 -14.93
C ILE A 372 -12.39 -9.51 -16.13
N ASN A 373 -11.07 -9.49 -16.02
CA ASN A 373 -10.16 -10.20 -16.91
C ASN A 373 -9.38 -11.22 -16.10
N PHE A 374 -9.77 -12.48 -16.20
CA PHE A 374 -9.14 -13.56 -15.43
C PHE A 374 -7.66 -13.74 -15.74
N SER A 375 -7.18 -13.38 -16.93
CA SER A 375 -5.75 -13.46 -17.25
C SER A 375 -4.89 -12.35 -16.61
N ARG A 376 -5.53 -11.37 -15.94
CA ARG A 376 -4.87 -10.20 -15.34
C ARG A 376 -5.64 -9.72 -14.12
N LEU A 377 -5.86 -10.59 -13.13
CA LEU A 377 -6.53 -10.20 -11.89
C LEU A 377 -5.63 -9.28 -11.08
N ASN A 378 -6.22 -8.23 -10.56
CA ASN A 378 -5.53 -7.26 -9.71
C ASN A 378 -5.56 -7.71 -8.24
N ARG A 379 -4.50 -7.36 -7.51
CA ARG A 379 -4.39 -7.61 -6.06
C ARG A 379 -4.05 -6.34 -5.30
N VAL A 380 -4.31 -6.36 -4.01
CA VAL A 380 -3.87 -5.35 -3.05
C VAL A 380 -2.78 -5.97 -2.18
N GLU A 381 -1.54 -5.58 -2.42
CA GLU A 381 -0.38 -6.06 -1.67
C GLU A 381 -0.36 -5.47 -0.26
N ILE A 382 -0.17 -6.31 0.74
CA ILE A 382 0.03 -5.93 2.15
C ILE A 382 1.45 -6.32 2.54
N VAL A 383 2.27 -5.30 2.80
CA VAL A 383 3.69 -5.43 3.14
C VAL A 383 4.00 -4.86 4.52
N SER A 384 5.23 -5.08 5.00
CA SER A 384 5.72 -4.41 6.21
C SER A 384 5.61 -2.89 6.07
N GLY A 385 5.36 -2.20 7.18
CA GLY A 385 5.22 -0.73 7.17
C GLY A 385 3.80 -0.22 6.91
N ILE A 386 2.86 -1.04 6.44
CA ILE A 386 1.44 -0.67 6.43
C ILE A 386 0.89 -0.88 7.84
N ALA A 387 0.48 0.21 8.48
CA ALA A 387 -0.12 0.13 9.81
C ALA A 387 -1.41 -0.71 9.77
N PRO A 388 -1.62 -1.69 10.68
CA PRO A 388 -2.81 -2.52 10.68
C PRO A 388 -4.12 -1.72 10.68
N GLN A 389 -4.16 -0.57 11.36
CA GLN A 389 -5.32 0.33 11.42
C GLN A 389 -5.73 0.88 10.05
N SER A 390 -4.81 0.89 9.08
CA SER A 390 -5.08 1.34 7.70
C SER A 390 -5.59 0.23 6.78
N TYR A 391 -5.68 -1.03 7.23
CA TYR A 391 -6.07 -2.14 6.35
C TYR A 391 -7.48 -1.97 5.76
N ALA A 392 -8.44 -1.49 6.55
CA ALA A 392 -9.78 -1.21 6.03
C ALA A 392 -9.75 -0.21 4.87
N GLU A 393 -8.90 0.81 5.00
CA GLU A 393 -8.70 1.85 3.99
C GLU A 393 -7.98 1.30 2.75
N VAL A 394 -6.83 0.64 2.95
CA VAL A 394 -6.00 0.07 1.87
C VAL A 394 -6.80 -0.95 1.04
N LEU A 395 -7.59 -1.78 1.70
CA LEU A 395 -8.46 -2.78 1.08
C LEU A 395 -9.79 -2.20 0.58
N ARG A 396 -10.07 -0.92 0.82
CA ARG A 396 -11.32 -0.23 0.46
C ARG A 396 -12.56 -0.96 0.98
N LEU A 397 -12.52 -1.39 2.24
CA LEU A 397 -13.64 -2.08 2.88
C LEU A 397 -14.80 -1.12 3.21
N GLN A 398 -16.04 -1.62 3.14
CA GLN A 398 -17.29 -0.90 3.46
C GLN A 398 -17.94 -1.42 4.73
#